data_8eb1d795fa0296402a776e9e859a7741
#
_entry.id   8eb1d795fa0296402a776e9e859a7741
#
_cell.length_a   1.000
_cell.length_b   1.000
_cell.length_c   1.000
_cell.angle_alpha   90.00
_cell.angle_beta   90.00
_cell.angle_gamma   90.00
#
_symmetry.space_group_name_H-M   'P 1'
#
loop_
_entity.id
_entity.type
_entity.pdbx_description
1 polymer ?
#
loop_
_entity_poly.entity_id
_entity_poly.type
_entity_poly.pdbx_seq_one_letter_code
_entity_poly.pdbx_strand_id
1 'polypeptide(L)'
;EIFGPVLCITSYSSEEEAVELANDSEYGLSGGVWSSDEDRAMRVAKMLRTGQVSINGGAFNVTAPFGGYKQSGLGRELGVHGMEEFLEIKSIQR
;
A
#
# COMPACT_ATOMS: atom_id res chain seq x y z
N GLU A 1 -3.57 -13.41 7.03
CA GLU A 1 -2.31 -13.34 7.84
C GLU A 1 -2.21 -14.55 8.77
N ILE A 2 -1.06 -15.23 8.72
CA ILE A 2 -0.76 -16.39 9.59
C ILE A 2 0.19 -15.98 10.72
N PHE A 3 0.94 -14.92 10.53
CA PHE A 3 1.94 -14.41 11.48
C PHE A 3 2.99 -15.45 11.86
N GLY A 4 3.55 -16.17 10.86
CA GLY A 4 4.55 -17.21 11.04
C GLY A 4 5.41 -17.38 9.79
N PRO A 5 6.38 -18.29 9.79
CA PRO A 5 7.26 -18.52 8.64
C PRO A 5 6.55 -19.33 7.53
N VAL A 6 5.44 -18.79 7.04
CA VAL A 6 4.61 -19.39 6.01
C VAL A 6 4.52 -18.45 4.83
N LEU A 7 4.84 -18.94 3.64
CA LEU A 7 4.71 -18.25 2.38
C LEU A 7 3.62 -18.93 1.53
N CYS A 8 2.61 -18.17 1.13
CA CYS A 8 1.62 -18.62 0.16
C CYS A 8 2.02 -18.17 -1.24
N ILE A 9 2.00 -19.07 -2.19
CA ILE A 9 2.33 -18.81 -3.59
C ILE A 9 1.08 -19.10 -4.42
N THR A 10 0.62 -18.10 -5.18
CA THR A 10 -0.51 -18.22 -6.08
C THR A 10 -0.06 -17.90 -7.50
N SER A 11 -0.34 -18.80 -8.45
CA SER A 11 -0.11 -18.53 -9.86
C SER A 11 -1.25 -17.74 -10.47
N TYR A 12 -0.95 -17.01 -11.52
CA TYR A 12 -1.92 -16.24 -12.31
C TYR A 12 -1.61 -16.36 -13.80
N SER A 13 -2.58 -16.10 -14.65
CA SER A 13 -2.48 -16.21 -16.11
C SER A 13 -2.51 -14.84 -16.82
N SER A 14 -2.96 -13.78 -16.15
CA SER A 14 -2.98 -12.42 -16.67
C SER A 14 -2.64 -11.38 -15.60
N GLU A 15 -2.29 -10.17 -16.02
CA GLU A 15 -2.00 -9.05 -15.12
C GLU A 15 -3.26 -8.65 -14.33
N GLU A 16 -4.41 -8.68 -14.98
CA GLU A 16 -5.70 -8.39 -14.35
C GLU A 16 -6.01 -9.37 -13.23
N GLU A 17 -5.85 -10.67 -13.50
CA GLU A 17 -6.02 -11.73 -12.49
C GLU A 17 -5.05 -11.56 -11.32
N ALA A 18 -3.80 -11.19 -11.60
CA ALA A 18 -2.80 -10.94 -10.56
C ALA A 18 -3.23 -9.80 -9.63
N VAL A 19 -3.78 -8.72 -10.19
CA VAL A 19 -4.28 -7.56 -9.42
C VAL A 19 -5.53 -7.94 -8.61
N GLU A 20 -6.45 -8.70 -9.20
CA GLU A 20 -7.64 -9.20 -8.51
C GLU A 20 -7.25 -10.08 -7.31
N LEU A 21 -6.39 -11.07 -7.52
CA LEU A 21 -5.89 -11.95 -6.46
C LEU A 21 -5.15 -11.19 -5.36
N ALA A 22 -4.30 -10.22 -5.73
CA ALA A 22 -3.58 -9.39 -4.76
C ALA A 22 -4.51 -8.51 -3.93
N ASN A 23 -5.64 -8.12 -4.49
CA ASN A 23 -6.64 -7.30 -3.81
C ASN A 23 -7.72 -8.12 -3.08
N ASP A 24 -7.81 -9.43 -3.32
CA ASP A 24 -8.76 -10.34 -2.66
C ASP A 24 -8.26 -10.70 -1.26
N SER A 25 -8.31 -9.71 -0.37
CA SER A 25 -7.91 -9.84 1.03
C SER A 25 -8.64 -8.78 1.86
N GLU A 26 -8.91 -9.10 3.11
CA GLU A 26 -9.42 -8.13 4.10
C GLU A 26 -8.36 -7.12 4.54
N TYR A 27 -7.11 -7.34 4.21
CA TYR A 27 -5.96 -6.53 4.59
C TYR A 27 -5.40 -5.74 3.41
N GLY A 28 -4.59 -4.75 3.70
CA GLY A 28 -3.95 -3.91 2.71
C GLY A 28 -2.88 -3.00 3.32
N LEU A 29 -1.92 -3.55 4.06
CA LEU A 29 -0.85 -2.75 4.65
C LEU A 29 0.17 -2.37 3.59
N SER A 30 0.77 -3.35 2.96
CA SER A 30 1.82 -3.15 1.96
C SER A 30 1.73 -4.14 0.82
N GLY A 31 2.31 -3.77 -0.31
CA GLY A 31 2.46 -4.61 -1.48
C GLY A 31 3.82 -4.42 -2.14
N GLY A 32 4.14 -5.28 -3.09
CA GLY A 32 5.35 -5.18 -3.89
C GLY A 32 5.12 -5.61 -5.32
N VAL A 33 5.77 -4.94 -6.26
CA VAL A 33 5.73 -5.27 -7.68
C VAL A 33 7.16 -5.39 -8.19
N TRP A 34 7.47 -6.47 -8.87
CA TRP A 34 8.73 -6.69 -9.56
C TRP A 34 8.49 -6.79 -11.06
N SER A 35 9.15 -5.93 -11.83
CA SER A 35 9.10 -5.94 -13.29
C SER A 35 10.34 -5.27 -13.86
N SER A 36 10.83 -5.76 -14.99
CA SER A 36 11.84 -5.08 -15.79
C SER A 36 11.29 -3.86 -16.55
N ASP A 37 9.98 -3.75 -16.69
CA ASP A 37 9.26 -2.61 -17.26
C ASP A 37 8.73 -1.76 -16.11
N GLU A 38 9.37 -0.61 -15.86
CA GLU A 38 9.03 0.29 -14.76
C GLU A 38 7.64 0.95 -14.94
N ASP A 39 7.25 1.26 -16.17
CA ASP A 39 5.92 1.83 -16.46
C ASP A 39 4.82 0.81 -16.15
N ARG A 40 5.05 -0.43 -16.51
CA ARG A 40 4.17 -1.55 -16.15
C ARG A 40 4.09 -1.72 -14.64
N ALA A 41 5.22 -1.74 -13.95
CA ALA A 41 5.26 -1.85 -12.49
C ALA A 41 4.48 -0.71 -11.83
N MET A 42 4.63 0.52 -12.33
CA MET A 42 3.91 1.69 -11.81
C MET A 42 2.40 1.59 -12.05
N ARG A 43 1.96 1.09 -13.22
CA ARG A 43 0.53 0.87 -13.49
C ARG A 43 -0.05 -0.14 -12.53
N VAL A 44 0.60 -1.29 -12.36
CA VAL A 44 0.16 -2.32 -11.42
C VAL A 44 0.15 -1.80 -9.99
N ALA A 45 1.20 -1.12 -9.54
CA ALA A 45 1.28 -0.55 -8.21
C ALA A 45 0.09 0.36 -7.87
N LYS A 46 -0.37 1.17 -8.83
CA LYS A 46 -1.56 2.04 -8.66
C LYS A 46 -2.88 1.28 -8.52
N MET A 47 -2.94 0.04 -8.99
CA MET A 47 -4.14 -0.81 -8.90
C MET A 47 -4.19 -1.61 -7.60
N LEU A 48 -3.08 -1.75 -6.88
CA LEU A 48 -3.05 -2.46 -5.61
C LEU A 48 -3.72 -1.66 -4.49
N ARG A 49 -4.57 -2.33 -3.73
CA ARG A 49 -5.35 -1.76 -2.63
C ARG A 49 -4.59 -1.88 -1.31
N THR A 50 -3.41 -1.28 -1.24
CA THR A 50 -2.54 -1.27 -0.06
C THR A 50 -2.08 0.15 0.26
N GLY A 51 -1.72 0.40 1.50
CA GLY A 51 -1.28 1.72 1.96
C GLY A 51 0.08 2.14 1.42
N GLN A 52 0.92 1.17 1.08
CA GLN A 52 2.19 1.40 0.38
C GLN A 52 2.47 0.29 -0.62
N VAL A 53 3.23 0.60 -1.66
CA VAL A 53 3.73 -0.36 -2.64
C VAL A 53 5.20 -0.08 -2.92
N SER A 54 6.05 -1.10 -2.83
CA SER A 54 7.42 -1.02 -3.30
C SER A 54 7.54 -1.55 -4.74
N ILE A 55 8.30 -0.88 -5.57
CA ILE A 55 8.65 -1.35 -6.92
C ILE A 55 10.09 -1.82 -6.90
N ASN A 56 10.33 -3.05 -7.37
CA ASN A 56 11.66 -3.67 -7.48
C ASN A 56 12.48 -3.61 -6.17
N GLY A 57 11.81 -3.78 -5.03
CA GLY A 57 12.47 -3.73 -3.72
C GLY A 57 12.85 -2.32 -3.25
N GLY A 58 12.14 -1.29 -3.72
CA GLY A 58 12.35 0.10 -3.30
C GLY A 58 12.40 0.24 -1.77
N ALA A 59 13.34 1.05 -1.28
CA ALA A 59 13.57 1.25 0.15
C ALA A 59 12.36 1.93 0.84
N PHE A 60 12.16 1.60 2.11
CA PHE A 60 11.17 2.27 2.94
C PHE A 60 11.49 3.77 3.10
N ASN A 61 10.50 4.61 2.84
CA ASN A 61 10.65 6.05 2.93
C ASN A 61 9.95 6.59 4.19
N VAL A 62 10.74 6.97 5.19
CA VAL A 62 10.24 7.49 6.48
C VAL A 62 9.55 8.86 6.38
N THR A 63 9.66 9.56 5.26
CA THR A 63 8.96 10.83 5.02
C THR A 63 7.66 10.68 4.24
N ALA A 64 7.39 9.47 3.73
CA ALA A 64 6.12 9.14 3.09
C ALA A 64 5.09 8.69 4.14
N PRO A 65 3.79 8.89 3.89
CA PRO A 65 2.75 8.40 4.79
C PRO A 65 2.77 6.87 4.86
N PHE A 66 2.61 6.34 6.06
CA PHE A 66 2.54 4.91 6.35
C PHE A 66 1.21 4.57 7.01
N GLY A 67 0.60 3.49 6.59
CA GLY A 67 -0.65 2.98 7.17
C GLY A 67 -1.42 2.12 6.17
N GLY A 68 -2.30 1.26 6.68
CA GLY A 68 -2.99 0.26 5.89
C GLY A 68 -4.32 0.72 5.30
N TYR A 69 -4.76 -0.01 4.30
CA TYR A 69 -6.13 0.00 3.79
C TYR A 69 -6.94 -1.10 4.49
N LYS A 70 -8.25 -1.07 4.34
CA LYS A 70 -9.17 -2.11 4.81
C LYS A 70 -8.95 -2.38 6.32
N GLN A 71 -8.82 -3.64 6.74
CA GLN A 71 -8.61 -4.00 8.16
C GLN A 71 -7.16 -3.83 8.64
N SER A 72 -6.23 -3.45 7.76
CA SER A 72 -4.85 -3.18 8.16
C SER A 72 -4.65 -1.86 8.89
N GLY A 73 -5.67 -1.04 9.05
CA GLY A 73 -5.62 0.13 9.92
C GLY A 73 -6.45 1.32 9.44
N LEU A 74 -6.51 2.32 10.32
CA LEU A 74 -7.14 3.62 10.10
C LEU A 74 -6.05 4.70 10.15
N GLY A 75 -6.27 5.80 9.43
CA GLY A 75 -5.34 6.92 9.43
C GLY A 75 -4.00 6.63 8.77
N ARG A 76 -3.06 7.53 8.99
CA ARG A 76 -1.68 7.44 8.49
C ARG A 76 -0.70 7.92 9.54
N GLU A 77 0.47 7.26 9.58
CA GLU A 77 1.64 7.71 10.30
C GLU A 77 2.65 8.30 9.33
N LEU A 78 3.63 9.02 9.82
CA LEU A 78 4.74 9.59 9.07
C LEU A 78 4.34 10.64 8.01
N GLY A 79 5.31 11.41 7.57
CA GLY A 79 5.11 12.48 6.61
C GLY A 79 4.13 13.55 7.06
N VAL A 80 3.65 14.35 6.14
CA VAL A 80 2.70 15.44 6.40
C VAL A 80 1.36 14.88 6.88
N HIS A 81 0.87 13.82 6.27
CA HIS A 81 -0.41 13.20 6.63
C HIS A 81 -0.40 12.62 8.05
N GLY A 82 0.73 12.04 8.49
CA GLY A 82 0.85 11.56 9.86
C GLY A 82 0.85 12.71 10.87
N MET A 83 1.40 13.86 10.51
CA MET A 83 1.38 15.06 11.35
C MET A 83 -0.03 15.66 11.45
N GLU A 84 -0.79 15.64 10.35
CA GLU A 84 -2.16 16.18 10.30
C GLU A 84 -3.10 15.53 11.31
N GLU A 85 -2.89 14.26 11.66
CA GLU A 85 -3.68 13.53 12.68
C GLU A 85 -3.57 14.16 14.10
N PHE A 86 -2.54 14.99 14.35
CA PHE A 86 -2.30 15.67 15.62
C PHE A 86 -2.67 17.15 15.60
N LEU A 87 -3.25 17.65 14.49
CA LEU A 87 -3.60 19.04 14.32
C LEU A 87 -5.09 19.29 14.41
N GLU A 88 -5.46 20.39 15.06
CA GLU A 88 -6.82 20.90 15.10
C GLU A 88 -7.05 21.93 13.99
N ILE A 89 -8.08 21.72 13.18
CA ILE A 89 -8.45 22.63 12.09
C ILE A 89 -9.37 23.72 12.63
N LYS A 90 -9.02 25.00 12.40
CA LYS A 90 -9.84 26.15 12.79
C LYS A 90 -10.15 27.05 11.59
N SER A 91 -11.41 27.41 11.43
CA SER A 91 -11.85 28.45 10.50
C SER A 91 -12.06 29.78 11.22
N ILE A 92 -11.58 30.88 10.64
CA ILE A 92 -11.80 32.24 11.15
C ILE A 92 -12.50 33.04 10.04
N GLN A 93 -13.73 33.47 10.31
CA GLN A 93 -14.50 34.37 9.43
C GLN A 93 -14.44 35.82 9.98
N ARG A 94 -14.45 36.78 9.03
CA ARG A 94 -14.49 38.22 9.32
C ARG A 94 -15.75 38.84 8.69
#